data_81ae93267dc00441000056fb565f1316
#
_entry.id   81ae93267dc00441000056fb565f1316
#
_cell.length_a   1.000
_cell.length_b   1.000
_cell.length_c   1.000
_cell.angle_alpha   90.00
_cell.angle_beta   90.00
_cell.angle_gamma   90.00
#
_symmetry.space_group_name_H-M   'P 1'
#
loop_
_entity.id
_entity.type
_entity.pdbx_description
1 polymer ?
#
loop_
_entity_poly.entity_id
_entity_poly.type
_entity_poly.pdbx_seq_one_letter_code
_entity_poly.pdbx_strand_id
1 'polypeptide(L)'
;MNDLKDLLDARLFLLDMDGTLYLGDDVFPGAVDFIHTLADTGRQYIYLTNNSSRAGTDYITRLRRLGFPCEAENVFTSGMATALYLNQHYAGKPVYLVGTQAFRRELLSYGIPLVDDGAEIVVAGFDTELVYEKLDKAVHFLRRGATFIAANPDWVCPMPAGEVLPDCGSICALLTAASGVQPTYIGKPNRNMVDVISAQTGVPNAQICCVGDRLYTDIAVAVNAGAQSVLVMSGETDEAILKASDVQPKYVLRDVAELAQILRGGTAV
;
A
#
# COMPACT_ATOMS: atom_id res chain seq x y z
N MET A 1 16.89 -0.99 -24.41
CA MET A 1 15.51 -0.47 -24.30
C MET A 1 14.63 -1.67 -24.01
N ASN A 2 14.01 -1.75 -22.85
CA ASN A 2 13.02 -2.79 -22.60
C ASN A 2 11.87 -2.61 -23.60
N ASP A 3 11.43 -3.71 -24.18
CA ASP A 3 10.27 -3.70 -25.07
C ASP A 3 9.05 -3.15 -24.31
N LEU A 4 8.47 -2.04 -24.75
CA LEU A 4 7.28 -1.42 -24.13
C LEU A 4 6.02 -2.29 -24.28
N LYS A 5 6.11 -3.39 -25.03
CA LYS A 5 4.98 -4.27 -25.33
C LYS A 5 4.23 -4.69 -24.07
N ASP A 6 4.95 -5.23 -23.07
CA ASP A 6 4.29 -5.71 -21.85
C ASP A 6 3.65 -4.58 -21.03
N LEU A 7 4.22 -3.35 -21.09
CA LEU A 7 3.61 -2.17 -20.47
C LEU A 7 2.34 -1.75 -21.20
N LEU A 8 2.34 -1.80 -22.54
CA LEU A 8 1.17 -1.48 -23.36
C LEU A 8 0.07 -2.54 -23.27
N ASP A 9 0.44 -3.80 -23.02
CA ASP A 9 -0.48 -4.93 -22.82
C ASP A 9 -1.04 -4.99 -21.38
N ALA A 10 -0.56 -4.14 -20.46
CA ALA A 10 -1.08 -4.06 -19.09
C ALA A 10 -2.53 -3.56 -19.09
N ARG A 11 -3.40 -4.25 -18.34
CA ARG A 11 -4.84 -4.00 -18.27
C ARG A 11 -5.27 -3.36 -16.96
N LEU A 12 -4.51 -3.56 -15.89
CA LEU A 12 -4.77 -3.01 -14.57
C LEU A 12 -3.51 -2.33 -14.03
N PHE A 13 -3.66 -1.10 -13.56
CA PHE A 13 -2.59 -0.31 -12.95
C PHE A 13 -2.84 -0.18 -11.46
N LEU A 14 -1.88 -0.63 -10.64
CA LEU A 14 -1.87 -0.43 -9.20
C LEU A 14 -0.96 0.76 -8.91
N LEU A 15 -1.56 1.82 -8.41
CA LEU A 15 -0.95 3.14 -8.32
C LEU A 15 -0.63 3.46 -6.87
N ASP A 16 0.64 3.57 -6.51
CA ASP A 16 0.99 4.26 -5.28
C ASP A 16 0.55 5.73 -5.36
N MET A 17 0.44 6.39 -4.22
CA MET A 17 -0.13 7.73 -4.15
C MET A 17 0.89 8.78 -3.71
N ASP A 18 1.39 8.68 -2.49
CA ASP A 18 2.30 9.67 -1.90
C ASP A 18 3.71 9.54 -2.50
N GLY A 19 4.19 10.55 -3.22
CA GLY A 19 5.45 10.52 -3.99
C GLY A 19 5.27 10.11 -5.46
N THR A 20 4.09 9.56 -5.82
CA THR A 20 3.77 9.07 -7.16
C THR A 20 2.76 9.96 -7.89
N LEU A 21 1.64 10.27 -7.25
CA LEU A 21 0.56 11.09 -7.82
C LEU A 21 0.49 12.49 -7.19
N TYR A 22 0.86 12.59 -5.93
CA TYR A 22 0.87 13.83 -5.14
C TYR A 22 1.85 13.70 -3.96
N LEU A 23 2.16 14.84 -3.32
CA LEU A 23 2.84 14.88 -2.03
C LEU A 23 2.10 15.84 -1.11
N GLY A 24 1.59 15.33 0.02
CA GLY A 24 0.68 16.11 0.83
C GLY A 24 -0.58 16.49 0.03
N ASP A 25 -0.88 17.78 -0.11
CA ASP A 25 -2.01 18.27 -0.92
C ASP A 25 -1.56 18.78 -2.32
N ASP A 26 -0.26 18.67 -2.63
CA ASP A 26 0.31 19.12 -3.90
C ASP A 26 0.23 17.99 -4.93
N VAL A 27 -0.71 18.09 -5.87
CA VAL A 27 -0.89 17.15 -6.98
C VAL A 27 0.21 17.36 -8.03
N PHE A 28 0.87 16.27 -8.42
CA PHE A 28 1.93 16.35 -9.43
C PHE A 28 1.38 16.68 -10.82
N PRO A 29 2.11 17.47 -11.62
CA PRO A 29 1.70 17.83 -12.97
C PRO A 29 1.37 16.59 -13.82
N GLY A 30 0.19 16.58 -14.45
CA GLY A 30 -0.24 15.48 -15.31
C GLY A 30 -0.79 14.25 -14.58
N ALA A 31 -0.79 14.19 -13.23
CA ALA A 31 -1.26 13.01 -12.50
C ALA A 31 -2.76 12.75 -12.70
N VAL A 32 -3.60 13.79 -12.66
CA VAL A 32 -5.04 13.63 -12.93
C VAL A 32 -5.28 13.24 -14.39
N ASP A 33 -4.55 13.86 -15.34
CA ASP A 33 -4.63 13.52 -16.77
C ASP A 33 -4.18 12.07 -17.04
N PHE A 34 -3.21 11.55 -16.29
CA PHE A 34 -2.81 10.15 -16.34
C PHE A 34 -3.97 9.21 -15.98
N ILE A 35 -4.73 9.50 -14.92
CA ILE A 35 -5.89 8.68 -14.54
C ILE A 35 -6.95 8.70 -15.65
N HIS A 36 -7.24 9.87 -16.24
CA HIS A 36 -8.12 9.95 -17.41
C HIS A 36 -7.58 9.14 -18.58
N THR A 37 -6.27 9.17 -18.83
CA THR A 37 -5.62 8.38 -19.89
C THR A 37 -5.84 6.88 -19.69
N LEU A 38 -5.75 6.38 -18.47
CA LEU A 38 -6.03 4.97 -18.17
C LEU A 38 -7.48 4.62 -18.55
N ALA A 39 -8.44 5.44 -18.13
CA ALA A 39 -9.85 5.23 -18.42
C ALA A 39 -10.13 5.31 -19.93
N ASP A 40 -9.64 6.33 -20.61
CA ASP A 40 -9.84 6.57 -22.05
C ASP A 40 -9.23 5.47 -22.93
N THR A 41 -8.19 4.81 -22.43
CA THR A 41 -7.52 3.69 -23.11
C THR A 41 -8.06 2.33 -22.68
N GLY A 42 -9.16 2.29 -21.91
CA GLY A 42 -9.84 1.07 -21.48
C GLY A 42 -9.09 0.27 -20.40
N ARG A 43 -8.18 0.90 -19.67
CA ARG A 43 -7.41 0.29 -18.61
C ARG A 43 -8.04 0.55 -17.25
N GLN A 44 -8.02 -0.47 -16.40
CA GLN A 44 -8.45 -0.35 -15.01
C GLN A 44 -7.33 0.25 -14.14
N TYR A 45 -7.69 0.87 -13.02
CA TYR A 45 -6.73 1.37 -12.04
C TYR A 45 -7.25 1.22 -10.62
N ILE A 46 -6.32 1.01 -9.68
CA ILE A 46 -6.57 0.96 -8.24
C ILE A 46 -5.48 1.77 -7.55
N TYR A 47 -5.88 2.72 -6.72
CA TYR A 47 -5.00 3.43 -5.80
C TYR A 47 -4.62 2.49 -4.67
N LEU A 48 -3.33 2.17 -4.55
CA LEU A 48 -2.79 1.16 -3.66
C LEU A 48 -1.90 1.81 -2.59
N THR A 49 -2.26 1.70 -1.32
CA THR A 49 -1.49 2.31 -0.24
C THR A 49 -1.14 1.35 0.89
N ASN A 50 0.09 1.51 1.43
CA ASN A 50 0.50 0.86 2.68
C ASN A 50 0.01 1.60 3.93
N ASN A 51 -0.42 2.85 3.80
CA ASN A 51 -0.81 3.65 4.95
C ASN A 51 -2.10 3.10 5.59
N SER A 52 -1.97 2.53 6.78
CA SER A 52 -3.05 1.94 7.57
C SER A 52 -3.63 2.89 8.63
N SER A 53 -3.22 4.17 8.65
CA SER A 53 -3.78 5.15 9.58
C SER A 53 -5.15 5.67 9.19
N ARG A 54 -5.58 5.42 7.94
CA ARG A 54 -6.85 5.86 7.35
C ARG A 54 -7.61 4.69 6.75
N ALA A 55 -8.94 4.79 6.68
CA ALA A 55 -9.78 3.83 5.99
C ALA A 55 -9.88 4.15 4.49
N GLY A 56 -10.30 3.17 3.67
CA GLY A 56 -10.52 3.38 2.23
C GLY A 56 -11.48 4.53 1.93
N THR A 57 -12.53 4.71 2.73
CA THR A 57 -13.48 5.83 2.61
C THR A 57 -12.86 7.21 2.80
N ASP A 58 -11.83 7.31 3.66
CA ASP A 58 -11.10 8.56 3.88
C ASP A 58 -10.25 8.90 2.64
N TYR A 59 -9.66 7.88 1.98
CA TYR A 59 -8.93 8.03 0.72
C TYR A 59 -9.82 8.44 -0.44
N ILE A 60 -11.01 7.85 -0.59
CA ILE A 60 -11.99 8.25 -1.61
C ILE A 60 -12.30 9.75 -1.50
N THR A 61 -12.60 10.21 -0.28
CA THR A 61 -12.90 11.61 -0.01
C THR A 61 -11.71 12.51 -0.35
N ARG A 62 -10.50 12.12 0.05
CA ARG A 62 -9.27 12.88 -0.22
C ARG A 62 -8.97 12.96 -1.71
N LEU A 63 -8.98 11.83 -2.43
CA LEU A 63 -8.68 11.76 -3.86
C LEU A 63 -9.63 12.62 -4.67
N ARG A 64 -10.94 12.57 -4.37
CA ARG A 64 -11.94 13.43 -5.02
C ARG A 64 -11.68 14.92 -4.75
N ARG A 65 -11.29 15.28 -3.52
CA ARG A 65 -10.91 16.67 -3.17
C ARG A 65 -9.69 17.15 -3.96
N LEU A 66 -8.74 16.25 -4.23
CA LEU A 66 -7.53 16.54 -5.02
C LEU A 66 -7.80 16.51 -6.55
N GLY A 67 -9.03 16.21 -6.98
CA GLY A 67 -9.44 16.21 -8.39
C GLY A 67 -9.27 14.86 -9.10
N PHE A 68 -8.93 13.79 -8.39
CA PHE A 68 -8.82 12.45 -8.98
C PHE A 68 -10.20 11.78 -9.09
N PRO A 69 -10.53 11.15 -10.24
CA PRO A 69 -11.65 10.23 -10.34
C PRO A 69 -11.45 9.05 -9.37
N CYS A 70 -12.42 8.81 -8.49
CA CYS A 70 -12.28 7.76 -7.49
C CYS A 70 -13.64 7.26 -7.02
N GLU A 71 -13.88 5.96 -7.15
CA GLU A 71 -15.00 5.23 -6.58
C GLU A 71 -14.47 4.21 -5.55
N ALA A 72 -15.37 3.48 -4.87
CA ALA A 72 -14.96 2.55 -3.81
C ALA A 72 -14.05 1.42 -4.32
N GLU A 73 -14.31 0.93 -5.52
CA GLU A 73 -13.53 -0.11 -6.20
C GLU A 73 -12.14 0.35 -6.65
N ASN A 74 -11.89 1.66 -6.68
CA ASN A 74 -10.59 2.20 -7.07
C ASN A 74 -9.59 2.34 -5.91
N VAL A 75 -9.95 1.96 -4.68
CA VAL A 75 -9.06 2.09 -3.51
C VAL A 75 -8.81 0.73 -2.88
N PHE A 76 -7.53 0.44 -2.63
CA PHE A 76 -7.13 -0.75 -1.87
C PHE A 76 -6.05 -0.39 -0.87
N THR A 77 -6.35 -0.53 0.43
CA THR A 77 -5.44 -0.18 1.53
C THR A 77 -4.78 -1.43 2.12
N SER A 78 -3.66 -1.25 2.83
CA SER A 78 -3.09 -2.33 3.63
C SER A 78 -4.04 -2.78 4.76
N GLY A 79 -4.93 -1.89 5.22
CA GLY A 79 -6.00 -2.23 6.17
C GLY A 79 -7.00 -3.19 5.57
N MET A 80 -7.48 -2.95 4.34
CA MET A 80 -8.35 -3.86 3.58
C MET A 80 -7.66 -5.21 3.34
N ALA A 81 -6.39 -5.19 2.90
CA ALA A 81 -5.61 -6.42 2.72
C ALA A 81 -5.48 -7.22 4.02
N THR A 82 -5.25 -6.53 5.16
CA THR A 82 -5.19 -7.15 6.48
C THR A 82 -6.52 -7.80 6.87
N ALA A 83 -7.64 -7.10 6.65
CA ALA A 83 -8.97 -7.64 6.92
C ALA A 83 -9.27 -8.90 6.10
N LEU A 84 -8.96 -8.88 4.81
CA LEU A 84 -9.14 -10.04 3.92
C LEU A 84 -8.24 -11.22 4.33
N TYR A 85 -6.99 -10.95 4.68
CA TYR A 85 -6.05 -11.95 5.20
C TYR A 85 -6.57 -12.61 6.50
N LEU A 86 -7.08 -11.80 7.43
CA LEU A 86 -7.66 -12.29 8.68
C LEU A 86 -8.89 -13.16 8.41
N ASN A 87 -9.79 -12.76 7.52
CA ASN A 87 -10.96 -13.55 7.16
C ASN A 87 -10.59 -14.88 6.48
N GLN A 88 -9.52 -14.88 5.68
CA GLN A 88 -9.08 -16.10 4.99
C GLN A 88 -8.38 -17.09 5.92
N HIS A 89 -7.54 -16.60 6.85
CA HIS A 89 -6.65 -17.46 7.65
C HIS A 89 -7.07 -17.61 9.11
N TYR A 90 -7.89 -16.68 9.62
CA TYR A 90 -8.23 -16.58 11.04
C TYR A 90 -9.70 -16.21 11.26
N ALA A 91 -10.59 -16.71 10.40
CA ALA A 91 -12.02 -16.38 10.44
C ALA A 91 -12.62 -16.51 11.84
N GLY A 92 -13.25 -15.43 12.33
CA GLY A 92 -13.95 -15.39 13.61
C GLY A 92 -13.08 -15.33 14.87
N LYS A 93 -11.75 -15.32 14.74
CA LYS A 93 -10.84 -15.19 15.88
C LYS A 93 -10.84 -13.77 16.44
N PRO A 94 -10.85 -13.61 17.80
CA PRO A 94 -10.85 -12.29 18.44
C PRO A 94 -9.51 -11.57 18.22
N VAL A 95 -9.60 -10.29 17.81
CA VAL A 95 -8.47 -9.46 17.42
C VAL A 95 -8.35 -8.26 18.34
N TYR A 96 -7.16 -8.02 18.89
CA TYR A 96 -6.78 -6.76 19.54
C TYR A 96 -6.07 -5.85 18.53
N LEU A 97 -6.51 -4.60 18.43
CA LEU A 97 -5.98 -3.64 17.46
C LEU A 97 -5.10 -2.58 18.13
N VAL A 98 -3.85 -2.46 17.66
CA VAL A 98 -3.00 -1.29 17.82
C VAL A 98 -3.09 -0.48 16.52
N GLY A 99 -4.01 0.47 16.48
CA GLY A 99 -4.33 1.24 15.28
C GLY A 99 -5.28 2.38 15.59
N THR A 100 -5.51 3.22 14.55
CA THR A 100 -6.41 4.37 14.62
C THR A 100 -7.88 3.95 14.66
N GLN A 101 -8.76 4.89 15.01
CA GLN A 101 -10.22 4.69 14.90
C GLN A 101 -10.64 4.49 13.42
N ALA A 102 -9.93 5.06 12.46
CA ALA A 102 -10.18 4.84 11.05
C ALA A 102 -9.89 3.38 10.65
N PHE A 103 -8.74 2.85 11.03
CA PHE A 103 -8.41 1.44 10.81
C PHE A 103 -9.36 0.50 11.55
N ARG A 104 -9.77 0.87 12.78
CA ARG A 104 -10.80 0.12 13.53
C ARG A 104 -12.10 0.02 12.74
N ARG A 105 -12.60 1.13 12.19
CA ARG A 105 -13.84 1.14 11.36
C ARG A 105 -13.68 0.25 10.13
N GLU A 106 -12.52 0.29 9.47
CA GLU A 106 -12.25 -0.54 8.29
C GLU A 106 -12.31 -2.03 8.63
N LEU A 107 -11.60 -2.48 9.66
CA LEU A 107 -11.64 -3.89 10.10
C LEU A 107 -13.06 -4.34 10.49
N LEU A 108 -13.81 -3.50 11.20
CA LEU A 108 -15.21 -3.80 11.58
C LEU A 108 -16.11 -3.93 10.35
N SER A 109 -15.90 -3.15 9.28
CA SER A 109 -16.68 -3.24 8.04
C SER A 109 -16.50 -4.57 7.31
N TYR A 110 -15.37 -5.25 7.54
CA TYR A 110 -15.08 -6.61 7.06
C TYR A 110 -15.50 -7.70 8.04
N GLY A 111 -16.19 -7.36 9.14
CA GLY A 111 -16.68 -8.30 10.13
C GLY A 111 -15.59 -8.88 11.06
N ILE A 112 -14.44 -8.23 11.17
CA ILE A 112 -13.37 -8.68 12.09
C ILE A 112 -13.82 -8.44 13.55
N PRO A 113 -13.82 -9.46 14.41
CA PRO A 113 -14.25 -9.33 15.81
C PRO A 113 -13.16 -8.66 16.65
N LEU A 114 -13.25 -7.34 16.80
CA LEU A 114 -12.34 -6.55 17.62
C LEU A 114 -12.73 -6.62 19.10
N VAL A 115 -11.75 -6.93 19.96
CA VAL A 115 -11.95 -7.10 21.42
C VAL A 115 -10.89 -6.32 22.20
N ASP A 116 -11.25 -5.97 23.45
CA ASP A 116 -10.33 -5.33 24.40
C ASP A 116 -9.67 -6.36 25.34
N ASP A 117 -10.23 -7.57 25.46
CA ASP A 117 -9.72 -8.68 26.26
C ASP A 117 -9.91 -10.01 25.54
N GLY A 118 -9.06 -11.01 25.86
CA GLY A 118 -9.16 -12.36 25.30
C GLY A 118 -8.75 -12.47 23.83
N ALA A 119 -7.92 -11.57 23.33
CA ALA A 119 -7.47 -11.60 21.95
C ALA A 119 -6.56 -12.81 21.68
N GLU A 120 -6.81 -13.49 20.55
CA GLU A 120 -5.94 -14.52 20.00
C GLU A 120 -4.97 -13.95 18.93
N ILE A 121 -5.27 -12.77 18.43
CA ILE A 121 -4.46 -12.08 17.41
C ILE A 121 -4.27 -10.62 17.85
N VAL A 122 -3.04 -10.12 17.69
CA VAL A 122 -2.72 -8.70 17.77
C VAL A 122 -2.48 -8.20 16.36
N VAL A 123 -3.21 -7.16 15.95
CA VAL A 123 -3.00 -6.44 14.69
C VAL A 123 -2.40 -5.08 14.99
N ALA A 124 -1.27 -4.75 14.36
CA ALA A 124 -0.69 -3.42 14.40
C ALA A 124 -0.79 -2.73 13.04
N GLY A 125 -1.08 -1.44 13.06
CA GLY A 125 -1.04 -0.53 11.92
C GLY A 125 -0.27 0.74 12.24
N PHE A 126 -0.27 1.69 11.30
CA PHE A 126 0.22 3.04 11.53
C PHE A 126 -0.74 3.77 12.46
N ASP A 127 -0.43 3.76 13.75
CA ASP A 127 -1.30 4.31 14.80
C ASP A 127 -0.87 5.72 15.21
N THR A 128 -1.46 6.74 14.57
CA THR A 128 -1.26 8.15 14.94
C THR A 128 -2.03 8.57 16.21
N GLU A 129 -2.81 7.64 16.79
CA GLU A 129 -3.57 7.80 18.04
C GLU A 129 -2.99 6.91 19.16
N LEU A 130 -1.69 6.55 19.05
CA LEU A 130 -1.01 5.61 19.94
C LEU A 130 -0.92 6.15 21.36
N VAL A 131 -1.38 5.34 22.32
CA VAL A 131 -1.21 5.55 23.75
C VAL A 131 -0.56 4.33 24.40
N TYR A 132 0.11 4.51 25.53
CA TYR A 132 0.87 3.45 26.21
C TYR A 132 0.02 2.22 26.55
N GLU A 133 -1.24 2.42 26.92
CA GLU A 133 -2.17 1.32 27.23
C GLU A 133 -2.35 0.35 26.05
N LYS A 134 -2.39 0.84 24.80
CA LYS A 134 -2.45 -0.03 23.61
C LYS A 134 -1.24 -0.95 23.51
N LEU A 135 -0.05 -0.42 23.81
CA LEU A 135 1.21 -1.18 23.78
C LEU A 135 1.25 -2.23 24.88
N ASP A 136 0.88 -1.85 26.12
CA ASP A 136 0.86 -2.73 27.28
C ASP A 136 -0.03 -3.95 27.03
N LYS A 137 -1.28 -3.72 26.62
CA LYS A 137 -2.22 -4.80 26.28
C LYS A 137 -1.72 -5.68 25.13
N ALA A 138 -1.19 -5.09 24.07
CA ALA A 138 -0.64 -5.85 22.93
C ALA A 138 0.48 -6.78 23.37
N VAL A 139 1.45 -6.27 24.13
CA VAL A 139 2.57 -7.07 24.68
C VAL A 139 2.04 -8.21 25.57
N HIS A 140 1.04 -7.92 26.41
CA HIS A 140 0.41 -8.92 27.26
C HIS A 140 -0.19 -10.09 26.46
N PHE A 141 -0.95 -9.81 25.37
CA PHE A 141 -1.50 -10.85 24.51
C PHE A 141 -0.42 -11.62 23.76
N LEU A 142 0.56 -10.92 23.16
CA LEU A 142 1.67 -11.54 22.43
C LEU A 142 2.47 -12.51 23.30
N ARG A 143 2.79 -12.11 24.53
CA ARG A 143 3.50 -12.99 25.47
C ARG A 143 2.68 -14.20 25.94
N ARG A 144 1.37 -14.19 25.74
CA ARG A 144 0.46 -15.33 26.00
C ARG A 144 0.18 -16.19 24.75
N GLY A 145 0.88 -15.92 23.66
CA GLY A 145 0.82 -16.74 22.46
C GLY A 145 -0.15 -16.23 21.39
N ALA A 146 -0.64 -14.97 21.48
CA ALA A 146 -1.40 -14.37 20.39
C ALA A 146 -0.52 -14.25 19.13
N THR A 147 -1.15 -14.48 17.96
CA THR A 147 -0.50 -14.27 16.65
C THR A 147 -0.29 -12.78 16.41
N PHE A 148 0.88 -12.39 15.88
CA PHE A 148 1.19 -11.01 15.57
C PHE A 148 1.10 -10.73 14.06
N ILE A 149 0.17 -9.85 13.65
CA ILE A 149 -0.05 -9.42 12.27
C ILE A 149 0.20 -7.91 12.20
N ALA A 150 0.84 -7.45 11.14
CA ALA A 150 1.12 -6.04 10.89
C ALA A 150 0.61 -5.63 9.50
N ALA A 151 -0.07 -4.49 9.44
CA ALA A 151 -0.67 -4.00 8.20
C ALA A 151 0.39 -3.64 7.14
N ASN A 152 1.53 -3.08 7.54
CA ASN A 152 2.61 -2.69 6.63
C ASN A 152 3.97 -2.67 7.35
N PRO A 153 5.09 -2.82 6.60
CA PRO A 153 6.43 -2.85 7.18
C PRO A 153 7.11 -1.49 7.29
N ASP A 154 6.47 -0.40 6.81
CA ASP A 154 7.10 0.90 6.70
C ASP A 154 7.57 1.43 8.07
N TRP A 155 8.84 1.84 8.14
CA TRP A 155 9.44 2.38 9.36
C TRP A 155 8.98 3.80 9.65
N VAL A 156 8.84 4.59 8.59
CA VAL A 156 8.47 5.99 8.66
C VAL A 156 7.45 6.34 7.56
N CYS A 157 6.57 7.28 7.87
CA CYS A 157 5.72 7.95 6.90
C CYS A 157 6.36 9.30 6.56
N PRO A 158 6.75 9.56 5.31
CA PRO A 158 7.27 10.84 4.88
C PRO A 158 6.22 11.94 5.00
N MET A 159 6.71 13.12 5.41
CA MET A 159 5.92 14.33 5.56
C MET A 159 6.57 15.46 4.73
N PRO A 160 5.82 16.52 4.42
CA PRO A 160 6.40 17.71 3.76
C PRO A 160 7.62 18.24 4.51
N ALA A 161 8.51 18.93 3.79
CA ALA A 161 9.75 19.53 4.31
C ALA A 161 10.79 18.52 4.86
N GLY A 162 10.73 17.25 4.44
CA GLY A 162 11.68 16.22 4.89
C GLY A 162 11.44 15.69 6.30
N GLU A 163 10.32 16.04 6.91
CA GLU A 163 9.87 15.49 8.18
C GLU A 163 9.41 14.03 8.01
N VAL A 164 9.37 13.25 9.11
CA VAL A 164 8.88 11.88 9.12
C VAL A 164 8.06 11.61 10.37
N LEU A 165 7.09 10.72 10.26
CA LEU A 165 6.37 10.15 11.41
C LEU A 165 6.76 8.67 11.57
N PRO A 166 6.92 8.15 12.81
CA PRO A 166 7.06 6.70 13.04
C PRO A 166 5.84 5.97 12.50
N ASP A 167 6.05 4.99 11.60
CA ASP A 167 4.98 4.21 10.99
C ASP A 167 4.83 2.82 11.66
N CYS A 168 4.02 1.95 11.09
CA CYS A 168 3.68 0.62 11.61
C CYS A 168 4.93 -0.23 11.93
N GLY A 169 5.94 -0.22 11.06
CA GLY A 169 7.20 -0.97 11.29
C GLY A 169 7.91 -0.56 12.58
N SER A 170 7.95 0.75 12.89
CA SER A 170 8.51 1.27 14.14
C SER A 170 7.71 0.81 15.36
N ILE A 171 6.38 0.80 15.27
CA ILE A 171 5.50 0.29 16.33
C ILE A 171 5.72 -1.22 16.51
N CYS A 172 5.81 -1.96 15.41
CA CYS A 172 6.09 -3.40 15.43
C CYS A 172 7.45 -3.73 16.05
N ALA A 173 8.48 -2.92 15.78
CA ALA A 173 9.79 -3.09 16.39
C ALA A 173 9.75 -2.96 17.92
N LEU A 174 9.00 -1.96 18.43
CA LEU A 174 8.77 -1.79 19.88
C LEU A 174 8.04 -3.00 20.47
N LEU A 175 6.94 -3.44 19.85
CA LEU A 175 6.17 -4.60 20.31
C LEU A 175 7.00 -5.89 20.26
N THR A 176 7.81 -6.07 19.21
CA THR A 176 8.74 -7.21 19.07
C THR A 176 9.80 -7.21 20.15
N ALA A 177 10.43 -6.07 20.40
CA ALA A 177 11.45 -5.95 21.45
C ALA A 177 10.90 -6.29 22.85
N ALA A 178 9.64 -5.91 23.13
CA ALA A 178 9.00 -6.14 24.42
C ALA A 178 8.41 -7.56 24.58
N SER A 179 7.93 -8.18 23.50
CA SER A 179 7.24 -9.47 23.54
C SER A 179 8.13 -10.66 23.13
N GLY A 180 9.12 -10.43 22.26
CA GLY A 180 9.89 -11.48 21.58
C GLY A 180 9.21 -12.08 20.35
N VAL A 181 8.02 -11.59 19.97
CA VAL A 181 7.22 -12.13 18.86
C VAL A 181 7.38 -11.24 17.63
N GLN A 182 7.68 -11.87 16.47
CA GLN A 182 7.81 -11.18 15.19
C GLN A 182 6.45 -11.11 14.48
N PRO A 183 6.12 -9.98 13.81
CA PRO A 183 4.89 -9.87 13.04
C PRO A 183 4.99 -10.55 11.68
N THR A 184 3.82 -10.98 11.15
CA THR A 184 3.61 -11.23 9.72
C THR A 184 3.11 -9.95 9.08
N TYR A 185 3.88 -9.38 8.16
CA TYR A 185 3.51 -8.17 7.43
C TYR A 185 2.63 -8.51 6.22
N ILE A 186 1.56 -7.71 5.99
CA ILE A 186 0.56 -7.95 4.94
C ILE A 186 0.73 -7.01 3.73
N GLY A 187 1.00 -5.72 3.97
CA GLY A 187 1.16 -4.70 2.94
C GLY A 187 2.35 -4.93 1.99
N LYS A 188 2.54 -4.04 1.03
CA LYS A 188 3.72 -4.04 0.15
C LYS A 188 5.02 -4.14 0.99
N PRO A 189 6.00 -4.92 0.64
CA PRO A 189 6.21 -5.63 -0.63
C PRO A 189 5.60 -7.04 -0.71
N ASN A 190 4.70 -7.42 0.20
CA ASN A 190 4.09 -8.74 0.19
C ASN A 190 3.17 -8.88 -1.05
N ARG A 191 3.41 -9.93 -1.86
CA ARG A 191 2.67 -10.22 -3.08
C ARG A 191 1.16 -10.39 -2.87
N ASN A 192 0.73 -10.72 -1.65
CA ASN A 192 -0.66 -10.98 -1.32
C ASN A 192 -1.60 -9.84 -1.74
N MET A 193 -1.15 -8.58 -1.65
CA MET A 193 -1.99 -7.45 -2.12
C MET A 193 -2.31 -7.56 -3.61
N VAL A 194 -1.31 -7.87 -4.45
CA VAL A 194 -1.50 -8.04 -5.90
C VAL A 194 -2.32 -9.29 -6.20
N ASP A 195 -2.04 -10.41 -5.52
CA ASP A 195 -2.74 -11.67 -5.72
C ASP A 195 -4.24 -11.55 -5.38
N VAL A 196 -4.60 -10.86 -4.29
CA VAL A 196 -5.99 -10.59 -3.92
C VAL A 196 -6.69 -9.73 -4.98
N ILE A 197 -6.06 -8.66 -5.43
CA ILE A 197 -6.59 -7.77 -6.47
C ILE A 197 -6.76 -8.54 -7.79
N SER A 198 -5.77 -9.36 -8.18
CA SER A 198 -5.85 -10.22 -9.36
C SER A 198 -7.05 -11.16 -9.30
N ALA A 199 -7.27 -11.80 -8.14
CA ALA A 199 -8.42 -12.69 -7.95
C ALA A 199 -9.77 -11.95 -8.01
N GLN A 200 -9.85 -10.73 -7.46
CA GLN A 200 -11.07 -9.92 -7.46
C GLN A 200 -11.41 -9.34 -8.86
N THR A 201 -10.39 -8.92 -9.61
CA THR A 201 -10.57 -8.28 -10.92
C THR A 201 -10.57 -9.26 -12.09
N GLY A 202 -10.08 -10.49 -11.88
CA GLY A 202 -9.87 -11.47 -12.94
C GLY A 202 -8.71 -11.11 -13.88
N VAL A 203 -7.88 -10.10 -13.55
CA VAL A 203 -6.71 -9.71 -14.35
C VAL A 203 -5.50 -10.49 -13.84
N PRO A 204 -4.85 -11.32 -14.67
CA PRO A 204 -3.66 -12.07 -14.24
C PRO A 204 -2.50 -11.16 -13.93
N ASN A 205 -1.65 -11.54 -12.95
CA ASN A 205 -0.52 -10.71 -12.48
C ASN A 205 0.37 -10.19 -13.61
N ALA A 206 0.63 -10.99 -14.65
CA ALA A 206 1.43 -10.59 -15.79
C ALA A 206 0.86 -9.38 -16.59
N GLN A 207 -0.45 -9.11 -16.46
CA GLN A 207 -1.16 -7.97 -17.06
C GLN A 207 -1.47 -6.86 -16.04
N ILE A 208 -0.93 -6.96 -14.84
CA ILE A 208 -0.96 -5.91 -13.81
C ILE A 208 0.35 -5.13 -13.87
N CYS A 209 0.26 -3.81 -13.72
CA CYS A 209 1.40 -2.91 -13.64
C CYS A 209 1.36 -2.13 -12.33
N CYS A 210 2.34 -2.33 -11.45
CA CYS A 210 2.51 -1.51 -10.25
C CYS A 210 3.34 -0.27 -10.60
N VAL A 211 2.84 0.89 -10.23
CA VAL A 211 3.48 2.19 -10.45
C VAL A 211 3.73 2.83 -9.09
N GLY A 212 4.97 3.21 -8.81
CA GLY A 212 5.33 3.82 -7.55
C GLY A 212 6.72 4.44 -7.58
N ASP A 213 7.08 5.10 -6.49
CA ASP A 213 8.36 5.81 -6.34
C ASP A 213 9.35 5.09 -5.43
N ARG A 214 8.95 3.97 -4.76
CA ARG A 214 9.80 3.25 -3.82
C ARG A 214 10.15 1.86 -4.30
N LEU A 215 11.46 1.58 -4.33
CA LEU A 215 11.98 0.27 -4.76
C LEU A 215 11.58 -0.85 -3.80
N TYR A 216 11.71 -0.64 -2.49
CA TYR A 216 11.53 -1.68 -1.47
C TYR A 216 10.06 -2.02 -1.16
N THR A 217 9.09 -1.24 -1.64
CA THR A 217 7.66 -1.51 -1.51
C THR A 217 6.99 -1.67 -2.87
N ASP A 218 6.91 -0.61 -3.67
CA ASP A 218 6.10 -0.55 -4.90
C ASP A 218 6.67 -1.41 -6.01
N ILE A 219 7.98 -1.36 -6.19
CA ILE A 219 8.64 -2.17 -7.20
C ILE A 219 8.79 -3.60 -6.70
N ALA A 220 9.16 -3.77 -5.43
CA ALA A 220 9.30 -5.10 -4.84
C ALA A 220 7.99 -5.90 -4.85
N VAL A 221 6.82 -5.28 -4.61
CA VAL A 221 5.53 -5.99 -4.67
C VAL A 221 5.24 -6.52 -6.08
N ALA A 222 5.56 -5.73 -7.11
CA ALA A 222 5.41 -6.16 -8.50
C ALA A 222 6.33 -7.34 -8.82
N VAL A 223 7.61 -7.24 -8.47
CA VAL A 223 8.61 -8.30 -8.68
C VAL A 223 8.18 -9.58 -7.96
N ASN A 224 7.78 -9.48 -6.68
CA ASN A 224 7.36 -10.61 -5.87
C ASN A 224 6.08 -11.29 -6.40
N ALA A 225 5.20 -10.54 -7.05
CA ALA A 225 3.95 -11.04 -7.62
C ALA A 225 4.07 -11.49 -9.08
N GLY A 226 5.19 -11.22 -9.76
CA GLY A 226 5.35 -11.47 -11.19
C GLY A 226 4.53 -10.51 -12.06
N ALA A 227 4.31 -9.28 -11.58
CA ALA A 227 3.64 -8.20 -12.28
C ALA A 227 4.66 -7.27 -12.98
N GLN A 228 4.16 -6.35 -13.83
CA GLN A 228 4.98 -5.29 -14.41
C GLN A 228 5.28 -4.23 -13.37
N SER A 229 6.41 -3.54 -13.46
CA SER A 229 6.78 -2.46 -12.55
C SER A 229 7.25 -1.21 -13.28
N VAL A 230 6.72 -0.07 -12.90
CA VAL A 230 7.14 1.26 -13.34
C VAL A 230 7.59 2.05 -12.10
N LEU A 231 8.88 2.36 -12.04
CA LEU A 231 9.41 3.32 -11.08
C LEU A 231 9.25 4.74 -11.66
N VAL A 232 8.67 5.64 -10.88
CA VAL A 232 8.66 7.07 -11.18
C VAL A 232 9.67 7.79 -10.29
N MET A 233 10.44 8.72 -10.89
CA MET A 233 11.50 9.46 -10.20
C MET A 233 10.98 10.75 -9.52
N SER A 234 9.67 10.84 -9.31
CA SER A 234 9.01 12.01 -8.70
C SER A 234 9.01 12.03 -7.18
N GLY A 235 9.39 10.91 -6.55
CA GLY A 235 9.28 10.73 -5.10
C GLY A 235 10.60 10.40 -4.41
N GLU A 236 10.63 9.31 -3.62
CA GLU A 236 11.72 8.95 -2.72
C GLU A 236 12.99 8.47 -3.43
N THR A 237 12.83 7.70 -4.52
CA THR A 237 13.97 7.09 -5.21
C THR A 237 14.69 8.09 -6.11
N ASP A 238 15.98 8.25 -5.91
CA ASP A 238 16.91 8.94 -6.81
C ASP A 238 17.80 7.95 -7.58
N GLU A 239 18.65 8.47 -8.48
CA GLU A 239 19.57 7.64 -9.30
C GLU A 239 20.57 6.85 -8.43
N ALA A 240 21.00 7.40 -7.29
CA ALA A 240 21.96 6.74 -6.41
C ALA A 240 21.28 5.55 -5.68
N ILE A 241 20.08 5.75 -5.18
CA ILE A 241 19.26 4.71 -4.55
C ILE A 241 18.93 3.60 -5.56
N LEU A 242 18.50 3.97 -6.77
CA LEU A 242 18.19 3.01 -7.84
C LEU A 242 19.40 2.15 -8.19
N LYS A 243 20.58 2.76 -8.34
CA LYS A 243 21.81 2.06 -8.68
C LYS A 243 22.30 1.12 -7.56
N ALA A 244 22.04 1.48 -6.31
CA ALA A 244 22.50 0.69 -5.15
C ALA A 244 21.53 -0.45 -4.78
N SER A 245 20.31 -0.47 -5.33
CA SER A 245 19.28 -1.42 -4.97
C SER A 245 19.40 -2.76 -5.69
N ASP A 246 19.16 -3.85 -4.98
CA ASP A 246 19.00 -5.19 -5.55
C ASP A 246 17.62 -5.37 -6.23
N VAL A 247 16.64 -4.51 -5.88
CA VAL A 247 15.30 -4.50 -6.48
C VAL A 247 15.32 -3.58 -7.69
N GLN A 248 15.18 -4.18 -8.89
CA GLN A 248 15.22 -3.44 -10.16
C GLN A 248 13.83 -3.34 -10.78
N PRO A 249 13.37 -2.13 -11.16
CA PRO A 249 12.12 -1.94 -11.88
C PRO A 249 12.27 -2.41 -13.34
N LYS A 250 11.16 -2.84 -13.94
CA LYS A 250 11.15 -3.16 -15.37
C LYS A 250 11.24 -1.89 -16.23
N TYR A 251 10.61 -0.82 -15.80
CA TYR A 251 10.63 0.49 -16.45
C TYR A 251 10.94 1.60 -15.44
N VAL A 252 11.73 2.57 -15.85
CA VAL A 252 12.04 3.80 -15.09
C VAL A 252 11.57 4.98 -15.90
N LEU A 253 10.69 5.79 -15.34
CA LEU A 253 10.15 6.98 -15.97
C LEU A 253 10.34 8.19 -15.05
N ARG A 254 10.35 9.37 -15.62
CA ARG A 254 10.46 10.62 -14.83
C ARG A 254 9.28 10.79 -13.90
N ASP A 255 8.06 10.60 -14.42
CA ASP A 255 6.81 10.83 -13.71
C ASP A 255 5.63 10.09 -14.42
N VAL A 256 4.44 10.17 -13.84
CA VAL A 256 3.24 9.57 -14.41
C VAL A 256 2.73 10.28 -15.68
N ALA A 257 3.13 11.54 -15.92
CA ALA A 257 2.78 12.23 -17.15
C ALA A 257 3.52 11.63 -18.37
N GLU A 258 4.77 11.21 -18.18
CA GLU A 258 5.51 10.46 -19.21
C GLU A 258 4.84 9.10 -19.47
N LEU A 259 4.39 8.40 -18.43
CA LEU A 259 3.64 7.15 -18.58
C LEU A 259 2.35 7.36 -19.39
N ALA A 260 1.61 8.45 -19.12
CA ALA A 260 0.41 8.81 -19.89
C ALA A 260 0.72 9.01 -21.39
N GLN A 261 1.84 9.67 -21.72
CA GLN A 261 2.24 9.87 -23.12
C GLN A 261 2.54 8.53 -23.82
N ILE A 262 3.25 7.61 -23.16
CA ILE A 262 3.52 6.27 -23.68
C ILE A 262 2.20 5.52 -23.94
N LEU A 263 1.28 5.52 -22.99
CA LEU A 263 0.01 4.80 -23.10
C LEU A 263 -0.94 5.35 -24.19
N ARG A 264 -0.78 6.62 -24.57
CA ARG A 264 -1.46 7.24 -25.72
C ARG A 264 -0.83 6.91 -27.07
N GLY A 265 0.23 6.13 -27.12
CA GLY A 265 0.96 5.79 -28.33
C GLY A 265 2.09 6.76 -28.68
N GLY A 266 2.52 7.57 -27.72
CA GLY A 266 3.76 8.36 -27.81
C GLY A 266 5.00 7.46 -27.62
N THR A 267 6.11 7.80 -28.26
CA THR A 267 7.43 7.23 -27.95
C THR A 267 7.95 7.87 -26.67
N ALA A 268 8.53 7.07 -25.75
CA ALA A 268 9.30 7.59 -24.64
C ALA A 268 10.44 8.49 -25.17
N VAL A 269 10.60 9.70 -24.60
CA VAL A 269 11.62 10.67 -24.98
C VAL A 269 12.94 10.35 -24.29
#